data_8c11daa636dca8e412cf46325661ad85
#
_entry.id   8c11daa636dca8e412cf46325661ad85
#
_cell.length_a   1.000
_cell.length_b   1.000
_cell.length_c   1.000
_cell.angle_alpha   90.00
_cell.angle_beta   90.00
_cell.angle_gamma   90.00
#
_symmetry.space_group_name_H-M   'P 1'
#
loop_
_entity.id
_entity.type
_entity.pdbx_description
1 polymer ?
#
loop_
_entity_poly.entity_id
_entity_poly.type
_entity_poly.pdbx_seq_one_letter_code
_entity_poly.pdbx_strand_id
1 'polypeptide(L)'
;MAERYVMITHTQGTDPFWPVVEKGGRDAAAAIGAEFEYNFDPSGDMSGMAKLIEAAAASNPDGIIVSLPDADALGGAIRAAADAGIPVVTMNSGLESSAAVGALMHVGQPERLAGEKAGARAKAEGVTNGLCLNQEAFNTALVDRCEGYFSGLGGDLNMIDVSNDVTQIETRTAAALSADPSIDGVLAVGPHVCAAANKAIKDVGADVHLSCFDLSPEVMDMIQAGDAAFTIDQQQRLQGYMPVIVLHLYNTNAGMLPGANIPSGPGFVDASNAASVASQAGVNR
;
A
#
# COMPACT_ATOMS: atom_id res chain seq x y z
N MET A 1 18.87 -4.50 -27.70
CA MET A 1 17.80 -3.51 -27.45
C MET A 1 17.79 -3.28 -25.95
N ALA A 2 17.36 -2.11 -25.47
CA ALA A 2 17.16 -1.90 -24.05
C ALA A 2 16.04 -2.82 -23.55
N GLU A 3 16.15 -3.33 -22.33
CA GLU A 3 15.06 -4.08 -21.69
C GLU A 3 13.86 -3.16 -21.47
N ARG A 4 12.65 -3.70 -21.53
CA ARG A 4 11.41 -2.95 -21.34
C ARG A 4 10.54 -3.59 -20.26
N TYR A 5 10.20 -2.79 -19.25
CA TYR A 5 9.40 -3.21 -18.12
C TYR A 5 8.09 -2.45 -18.05
N VAL A 6 6.99 -3.16 -17.79
CA VAL A 6 5.65 -2.58 -17.66
C VAL A 6 5.15 -2.77 -16.24
N MET A 7 4.84 -1.68 -15.55
CA MET A 7 4.23 -1.70 -14.21
C MET A 7 2.76 -1.33 -14.30
N ILE A 8 1.90 -2.17 -13.71
CA ILE A 8 0.44 -1.96 -13.68
C ILE A 8 0.00 -1.96 -12.21
N THR A 9 -0.71 -0.91 -11.79
CA THR A 9 -1.16 -0.75 -10.41
C THR A 9 -2.65 -0.47 -10.31
N HIS A 10 -3.22 -0.68 -9.11
CA HIS A 10 -4.65 -0.48 -8.84
C HIS A 10 -5.00 0.93 -8.36
N THR A 11 -4.13 1.91 -8.62
CA THR A 11 -4.39 3.30 -8.21
C THR A 11 -5.66 3.87 -8.87
N GLN A 12 -6.33 4.74 -8.14
CA GLN A 12 -7.42 5.57 -8.68
C GLN A 12 -6.93 6.99 -9.05
N GLY A 13 -5.62 7.24 -9.02
CA GLY A 13 -4.99 8.49 -9.47
C GLY A 13 -4.99 9.64 -8.46
N THR A 14 -5.67 9.53 -7.32
CA THR A 14 -5.75 10.58 -6.28
C THR A 14 -4.94 10.26 -5.02
N ASP A 15 -4.55 9.00 -4.84
CA ASP A 15 -3.77 8.55 -3.70
C ASP A 15 -2.29 9.00 -3.85
N PRO A 16 -1.74 9.78 -2.90
CA PRO A 16 -0.36 10.28 -2.95
C PRO A 16 0.72 9.18 -2.83
N PHE A 17 0.34 7.95 -2.51
CA PHE A 17 1.22 6.79 -2.46
C PHE A 17 1.85 6.46 -3.83
N TRP A 18 1.04 6.38 -4.87
CA TRP A 18 1.42 5.82 -6.17
C TRP A 18 2.42 6.64 -6.99
N PRO A 19 2.41 7.98 -6.98
CA PRO A 19 3.46 8.77 -7.64
C PRO A 19 4.88 8.46 -7.13
N VAL A 20 5.03 8.11 -5.85
CA VAL A 20 6.32 7.74 -5.25
C VAL A 20 6.76 6.35 -5.71
N VAL A 21 5.82 5.42 -5.87
CA VAL A 21 6.06 4.09 -6.46
C VAL A 21 6.50 4.23 -7.91
N GLU A 22 5.75 4.97 -8.74
CA GLU A 22 6.09 5.23 -10.14
C GLU A 22 7.49 5.83 -10.27
N LYS A 23 7.81 6.84 -9.45
CA LYS A 23 9.14 7.43 -9.41
C LYS A 23 10.21 6.38 -9.13
N GLY A 24 9.96 5.46 -8.20
CA GLY A 24 10.88 4.35 -7.89
C GLY A 24 11.18 3.50 -9.12
N GLY A 25 10.15 3.09 -9.86
CA GLY A 25 10.29 2.32 -11.10
C GLY A 25 11.07 3.07 -12.18
N ARG A 26 10.76 4.35 -12.40
CA ARG A 26 11.47 5.20 -13.36
C ARG A 26 12.94 5.41 -12.98
N ASP A 27 13.23 5.65 -11.71
CA ASP A 27 14.61 5.80 -11.21
C ASP A 27 15.43 4.51 -11.43
N ALA A 28 14.82 3.34 -11.18
CA ALA A 28 15.48 2.06 -11.37
C ALA A 28 15.76 1.79 -12.87
N ALA A 29 14.76 1.99 -13.73
CA ALA A 29 14.92 1.80 -15.15
C ALA A 29 16.01 2.74 -15.73
N ALA A 30 16.02 4.01 -15.33
CA ALA A 30 17.06 4.96 -15.71
C ALA A 30 18.46 4.51 -15.27
N ALA A 31 18.59 3.92 -14.06
CA ALA A 31 19.87 3.46 -13.52
C ALA A 31 20.47 2.28 -14.31
N ILE A 32 19.63 1.45 -14.95
CA ILE A 32 20.07 0.28 -15.74
C ILE A 32 19.96 0.50 -17.25
N GLY A 33 19.46 1.66 -17.70
CA GLY A 33 19.27 1.97 -19.13
C GLY A 33 18.12 1.21 -19.79
N ALA A 34 17.08 0.85 -19.01
CA ALA A 34 15.88 0.18 -19.50
C ALA A 34 14.75 1.17 -19.82
N GLU A 35 13.79 0.73 -20.63
CA GLU A 35 12.52 1.42 -20.85
C GLU A 35 11.53 1.05 -19.74
N PHE A 36 10.73 2.02 -19.29
CA PHE A 36 9.74 1.81 -18.23
C PHE A 36 8.40 2.44 -18.59
N GLU A 37 7.36 1.63 -18.51
CA GLU A 37 5.98 2.04 -18.75
C GLU A 37 5.17 1.85 -17.46
N TYR A 38 4.35 2.84 -17.09
CA TYR A 38 3.49 2.81 -15.92
C TYR A 38 2.03 3.00 -16.33
N ASN A 39 1.20 2.03 -15.96
CA ASN A 39 -0.22 1.99 -16.35
C ASN A 39 -1.12 1.72 -15.15
N PHE A 40 -2.33 2.27 -15.21
CA PHE A 40 -3.41 2.00 -14.26
C PHE A 40 -4.77 2.29 -14.90
N ASP A 41 -5.82 1.71 -14.38
CA ASP A 41 -7.18 2.09 -14.76
C ASP A 41 -7.64 3.28 -13.90
N PRO A 42 -7.94 4.45 -14.51
CA PRO A 42 -8.30 5.65 -13.74
C PRO A 42 -9.58 5.50 -12.92
N SER A 43 -10.45 4.56 -13.26
CA SER A 43 -11.68 4.26 -12.50
C SER A 43 -11.43 3.35 -11.30
N GLY A 44 -10.24 2.72 -11.21
CA GLY A 44 -9.93 1.71 -10.22
C GLY A 44 -10.64 0.38 -10.44
N ASP A 45 -11.18 0.15 -11.66
CA ASP A 45 -11.88 -1.10 -11.99
C ASP A 45 -10.89 -2.26 -12.21
N MET A 46 -11.09 -3.36 -11.46
CA MET A 46 -10.24 -4.54 -11.56
C MET A 46 -10.34 -5.22 -12.94
N SER A 47 -11.50 -5.17 -13.61
CA SER A 47 -11.62 -5.70 -14.97
C SER A 47 -10.85 -4.85 -16.00
N GLY A 48 -10.81 -3.53 -15.80
CA GLY A 48 -9.96 -2.62 -16.56
C GLY A 48 -8.48 -2.92 -16.34
N MET A 49 -8.07 -3.10 -15.09
CA MET A 49 -6.70 -3.47 -14.75
C MET A 49 -6.29 -4.84 -15.34
N ALA A 50 -7.17 -5.84 -15.32
CA ALA A 50 -6.92 -7.13 -15.96
C ALA A 50 -6.62 -6.99 -17.46
N LYS A 51 -7.39 -6.16 -18.18
CA LYS A 51 -7.16 -5.86 -19.60
C LYS A 51 -5.82 -5.16 -19.84
N LEU A 52 -5.37 -4.30 -18.93
CA LEU A 52 -4.06 -3.67 -19.01
C LEU A 52 -2.94 -4.71 -18.85
N ILE A 53 -3.10 -5.70 -17.96
CA ILE A 53 -2.15 -6.81 -17.79
C ILE A 53 -2.10 -7.65 -19.07
N GLU A 54 -3.26 -7.99 -19.65
CA GLU A 54 -3.34 -8.74 -20.91
C GLU A 54 -2.69 -7.97 -22.08
N ALA A 55 -2.94 -6.67 -22.18
CA ALA A 55 -2.34 -5.81 -23.20
C ALA A 55 -0.81 -5.70 -23.03
N ALA A 56 -0.34 -5.58 -21.79
CA ALA A 56 1.09 -5.59 -21.48
C ALA A 56 1.71 -6.92 -21.91
N ALA A 57 1.11 -8.05 -21.57
CA ALA A 57 1.59 -9.36 -21.97
C ALA A 57 1.64 -9.53 -23.49
N ALA A 58 0.61 -9.09 -24.20
CA ALA A 58 0.55 -9.13 -25.67
C ALA A 58 1.66 -8.29 -26.34
N SER A 59 2.19 -7.27 -25.66
CA SER A 59 3.29 -6.45 -26.13
C SER A 59 4.68 -7.09 -25.94
N ASN A 60 4.75 -8.25 -25.29
CA ASN A 60 5.95 -9.04 -25.02
C ASN A 60 7.09 -8.22 -24.37
N PRO A 61 6.89 -7.66 -23.16
CA PRO A 61 7.95 -6.97 -22.42
C PRO A 61 8.96 -7.95 -21.83
N ASP A 62 10.11 -7.45 -21.40
CA ASP A 62 11.10 -8.23 -20.66
C ASP A 62 10.70 -8.52 -19.20
N GLY A 63 9.62 -7.92 -18.74
CA GLY A 63 9.00 -8.23 -17.45
C GLY A 63 7.79 -7.35 -17.13
N ILE A 64 6.89 -7.91 -16.34
CA ILE A 64 5.69 -7.24 -15.84
C ILE A 64 5.78 -7.11 -14.32
N ILE A 65 5.43 -5.94 -13.81
CA ILE A 65 5.33 -5.63 -12.39
C ILE A 65 3.87 -5.29 -12.12
N VAL A 66 3.27 -5.93 -11.11
CA VAL A 66 1.82 -5.77 -10.89
C VAL A 66 1.48 -5.73 -9.41
N SER A 67 0.62 -4.82 -8.99
CA SER A 67 -0.03 -4.90 -7.68
C SER A 67 -1.19 -5.90 -7.75
N LEU A 68 -1.40 -6.66 -6.67
CA LEU A 68 -2.38 -7.76 -6.65
C LEU A 68 -3.38 -7.60 -5.48
N PRO A 69 -4.25 -6.58 -5.50
CA PRO A 69 -5.22 -6.35 -4.43
C PRO A 69 -6.32 -7.41 -4.36
N ASP A 70 -6.68 -7.99 -5.50
CA ASP A 70 -7.72 -9.01 -5.67
C ASP A 70 -7.20 -10.12 -6.59
N ALA A 71 -6.84 -11.26 -6.00
CA ALA A 71 -6.29 -12.39 -6.72
C ALA A 71 -7.34 -13.12 -7.57
N ASP A 72 -8.62 -13.06 -7.22
CA ASP A 72 -9.70 -13.67 -7.98
C ASP A 72 -9.95 -12.89 -9.29
N ALA A 73 -9.91 -11.56 -9.20
CA ALA A 73 -10.11 -10.70 -10.36
C ALA A 73 -8.90 -10.67 -11.31
N LEU A 74 -7.68 -10.62 -10.79
CA LEU A 74 -6.46 -10.37 -11.56
C LEU A 74 -5.62 -11.62 -11.83
N GLY A 75 -5.74 -12.65 -11.00
CA GLY A 75 -4.86 -13.82 -11.04
C GLY A 75 -4.89 -14.58 -12.37
N GLY A 76 -6.00 -14.57 -13.09
CA GLY A 76 -6.12 -15.16 -14.42
C GLY A 76 -5.20 -14.51 -15.45
N ALA A 77 -5.22 -13.18 -15.53
CA ALA A 77 -4.39 -12.39 -16.45
C ALA A 77 -2.90 -12.50 -16.12
N ILE A 78 -2.56 -12.47 -14.80
CA ILE A 78 -1.17 -12.62 -14.34
C ILE A 78 -0.62 -14.01 -14.69
N ARG A 79 -1.37 -15.08 -14.39
CA ARG A 79 -0.96 -16.45 -14.77
C ARG A 79 -0.75 -16.60 -16.27
N ALA A 80 -1.66 -16.04 -17.07
CA ALA A 80 -1.53 -16.11 -18.54
C ALA A 80 -0.24 -15.43 -19.03
N ALA A 81 0.17 -14.31 -18.43
CA ALA A 81 1.44 -13.65 -18.74
C ALA A 81 2.63 -14.53 -18.33
N ALA A 82 2.62 -15.10 -17.11
CA ALA A 82 3.67 -15.98 -16.62
C ALA A 82 3.79 -17.26 -17.46
N ASP A 83 2.67 -17.89 -17.82
CA ASP A 83 2.62 -19.10 -18.67
C ASP A 83 3.11 -18.83 -20.10
N ALA A 84 2.98 -17.59 -20.58
CA ALA A 84 3.56 -17.16 -21.84
C ALA A 84 5.09 -16.92 -21.76
N GLY A 85 5.70 -17.13 -20.59
CA GLY A 85 7.13 -16.99 -20.36
C GLY A 85 7.60 -15.58 -20.02
N ILE A 86 6.68 -14.65 -19.74
CA ILE A 86 7.02 -13.30 -19.32
C ILE A 86 7.27 -13.33 -17.80
N PRO A 87 8.46 -12.91 -17.32
CA PRO A 87 8.74 -12.83 -15.90
C PRO A 87 7.83 -11.80 -15.22
N VAL A 88 7.15 -12.21 -14.15
CA VAL A 88 6.22 -11.35 -13.38
C VAL A 88 6.72 -11.20 -11.95
N VAL A 89 6.71 -9.98 -11.44
CA VAL A 89 6.93 -9.65 -10.02
C VAL A 89 5.69 -8.96 -9.49
N THR A 90 5.12 -9.46 -8.39
CA THR A 90 4.05 -8.74 -7.69
C THR A 90 4.63 -7.73 -6.71
N MET A 91 3.91 -6.65 -6.45
CA MET A 91 4.33 -5.63 -5.49
C MET A 91 3.15 -5.06 -4.72
N ASN A 92 3.42 -4.40 -3.59
CA ASN A 92 2.45 -3.77 -2.71
C ASN A 92 1.45 -4.76 -2.10
N SER A 93 0.36 -5.07 -2.80
CA SER A 93 -0.68 -6.02 -2.38
C SER A 93 -0.45 -7.41 -2.96
N GLY A 94 -0.98 -8.45 -2.29
CA GLY A 94 -1.04 -9.81 -2.80
C GLY A 94 0.14 -10.71 -2.43
N LEU A 95 0.85 -10.43 -1.35
CA LEU A 95 1.96 -11.26 -0.86
C LEU A 95 1.60 -12.75 -0.79
N GLU A 96 0.46 -13.08 -0.18
CA GLU A 96 0.03 -14.48 0.04
C GLU A 96 -0.38 -15.20 -1.25
N SER A 97 -0.83 -14.44 -2.25
CA SER A 97 -1.30 -14.96 -3.54
C SER A 97 -0.23 -14.94 -4.64
N SER A 98 0.89 -14.27 -4.42
CA SER A 98 1.94 -14.01 -5.41
C SER A 98 2.43 -15.29 -6.11
N ALA A 99 2.81 -16.29 -5.34
CA ALA A 99 3.30 -17.55 -5.88
C ALA A 99 2.20 -18.33 -6.65
N ALA A 100 0.95 -18.28 -6.19
CA ALA A 100 -0.17 -18.99 -6.80
C ALA A 100 -0.57 -18.42 -8.18
N VAL A 101 -0.23 -17.15 -8.44
CA VAL A 101 -0.45 -16.53 -9.77
C VAL A 101 0.75 -16.64 -10.70
N GLY A 102 1.80 -17.40 -10.31
CA GLY A 102 2.98 -17.63 -11.14
C GLY A 102 4.02 -16.49 -11.09
N ALA A 103 3.90 -15.55 -10.17
CA ALA A 103 4.92 -14.51 -10.02
C ALA A 103 6.21 -15.09 -9.44
N LEU A 104 7.34 -14.54 -9.87
CA LEU A 104 8.68 -14.95 -9.43
C LEU A 104 8.93 -14.64 -7.96
N MET A 105 8.42 -13.50 -7.49
CA MET A 105 8.49 -13.05 -6.10
C MET A 105 7.55 -11.87 -5.87
N HIS A 106 7.48 -11.47 -4.60
CA HIS A 106 6.76 -10.28 -4.15
C HIS A 106 7.72 -9.25 -3.54
N VAL A 107 7.47 -7.97 -3.82
CA VAL A 107 8.13 -6.83 -3.19
C VAL A 107 7.08 -5.99 -2.48
N GLY A 108 7.01 -6.05 -1.16
CA GLY A 108 5.96 -5.36 -0.42
C GLY A 108 6.08 -5.52 1.09
N GLN A 109 5.18 -4.88 1.81
CA GLN A 109 5.11 -5.00 3.25
C GLN A 109 4.35 -6.27 3.65
N PRO A 110 4.75 -7.00 4.71
CA PRO A 110 3.91 -8.02 5.31
C PRO A 110 2.78 -7.34 6.10
N GLU A 111 1.63 -7.16 5.46
CA GLU A 111 0.57 -6.24 5.90
C GLU A 111 -0.06 -6.64 7.23
N ARG A 112 -0.33 -7.93 7.42
CA ARG A 112 -0.86 -8.42 8.70
C ARG A 112 0.09 -8.16 9.87
N LEU A 113 1.40 -8.39 9.67
CA LEU A 113 2.41 -8.10 10.67
C LEU A 113 2.52 -6.59 10.95
N ALA A 114 2.38 -5.76 9.92
CA ALA A 114 2.38 -4.31 10.07
C ALA A 114 1.19 -3.85 10.91
N GLY A 115 0.00 -4.39 10.64
CA GLY A 115 -1.19 -4.17 11.45
C GLY A 115 -1.00 -4.64 12.90
N GLU A 116 -0.48 -5.86 13.14
CA GLU A 116 -0.21 -6.38 14.48
C GLU A 116 0.70 -5.45 15.29
N LYS A 117 1.77 -4.97 14.68
CA LYS A 117 2.69 -4.02 15.33
C LYS A 117 2.01 -2.67 15.62
N ALA A 118 1.15 -2.18 14.71
CA ALA A 118 0.38 -0.96 14.92
C ALA A 118 -0.59 -1.11 16.10
N GLY A 119 -1.35 -2.22 16.14
CA GLY A 119 -2.29 -2.50 17.22
C GLY A 119 -1.60 -2.68 18.57
N ALA A 120 -0.50 -3.43 18.60
CA ALA A 120 0.28 -3.60 19.83
C ALA A 120 0.83 -2.27 20.36
N ARG A 121 1.25 -1.37 19.45
CA ARG A 121 1.71 -0.04 19.81
C ARG A 121 0.55 0.84 20.32
N ALA A 122 -0.56 0.89 19.61
CA ALA A 122 -1.75 1.64 20.04
C ALA A 122 -2.22 1.19 21.43
N LYS A 123 -2.22 -0.12 21.70
CA LYS A 123 -2.50 -0.68 23.03
C LYS A 123 -1.53 -0.18 24.11
N ALA A 124 -0.24 -0.18 23.80
CA ALA A 124 0.79 0.31 24.73
C ALA A 124 0.66 1.82 25.00
N GLU A 125 0.08 2.57 24.06
CA GLU A 125 -0.22 4.00 24.17
C GLU A 125 -1.61 4.28 24.75
N GLY A 126 -2.36 3.24 25.17
CA GLY A 126 -3.58 3.34 25.98
C GLY A 126 -4.89 3.07 25.23
N VAL A 127 -4.85 2.73 23.94
CA VAL A 127 -6.07 2.39 23.17
C VAL A 127 -6.68 1.10 23.70
N THR A 128 -8.00 1.12 23.90
CA THR A 128 -8.79 -0.02 24.39
C THR A 128 -9.92 -0.41 23.44
N ASN A 129 -10.46 0.53 22.68
CA ASN A 129 -11.55 0.30 21.72
C ASN A 129 -11.20 0.95 20.38
N GLY A 130 -10.74 0.14 19.43
CA GLY A 130 -10.26 0.60 18.12
C GLY A 130 -11.36 0.64 17.05
N LEU A 131 -11.12 1.47 16.03
CA LEU A 131 -11.83 1.51 14.75
C LEU A 131 -10.82 1.50 13.62
N CYS A 132 -10.98 0.61 12.63
CA CYS A 132 -10.16 0.60 11.41
C CYS A 132 -10.96 1.15 10.22
N LEU A 133 -10.36 2.11 9.52
CA LEU A 133 -10.95 2.76 8.34
C LEU A 133 -10.31 2.15 7.07
N ASN A 134 -11.08 1.33 6.35
CA ASN A 134 -10.64 0.69 5.11
C ASN A 134 -11.28 1.38 3.91
N GLN A 135 -10.48 1.95 3.01
CA GLN A 135 -10.96 2.62 1.81
C GLN A 135 -11.16 1.69 0.60
N GLU A 136 -10.66 0.46 0.66
CA GLU A 136 -10.72 -0.52 -0.43
C GLU A 136 -11.10 -1.90 0.10
N ALA A 137 -12.40 -2.12 0.31
CA ALA A 137 -12.90 -3.36 0.91
C ALA A 137 -12.53 -4.64 0.12
N PHE A 138 -12.24 -4.52 -1.18
CA PHE A 138 -11.79 -5.61 -2.05
C PHE A 138 -10.29 -5.92 -1.90
N ASN A 139 -9.50 -4.99 -1.35
CA ASN A 139 -8.05 -5.12 -1.24
C ASN A 139 -7.67 -5.93 0.01
N THR A 140 -7.22 -7.15 -0.21
CA THR A 140 -6.85 -8.07 0.87
C THR A 140 -5.73 -7.52 1.76
N ALA A 141 -4.81 -6.72 1.22
CA ALA A 141 -3.74 -6.10 1.99
C ALA A 141 -4.28 -5.14 3.05
N LEU A 142 -5.32 -4.35 2.72
CA LEU A 142 -5.92 -3.41 3.67
C LEU A 142 -6.79 -4.13 4.72
N VAL A 143 -7.44 -5.22 4.33
CA VAL A 143 -8.11 -6.11 5.29
C VAL A 143 -7.10 -6.68 6.28
N ASP A 144 -5.95 -7.18 5.79
CA ASP A 144 -4.87 -7.70 6.63
C ASP A 144 -4.31 -6.66 7.61
N ARG A 145 -4.19 -5.37 7.21
CA ARG A 145 -3.81 -4.28 8.13
C ARG A 145 -4.80 -4.15 9.27
N CYS A 146 -6.11 -4.13 8.98
CA CYS A 146 -7.14 -4.02 9.99
C CYS A 146 -7.20 -5.26 10.90
N GLU A 147 -7.22 -6.45 10.34
CA GLU A 147 -7.22 -7.70 11.11
C GLU A 147 -5.97 -7.83 11.99
N GLY A 148 -4.81 -7.49 11.44
CA GLY A 148 -3.56 -7.41 12.19
C GLY A 148 -3.65 -6.42 13.34
N TYR A 149 -4.19 -5.22 13.10
CA TYR A 149 -4.37 -4.21 14.15
C TYR A 149 -5.15 -4.73 15.33
N PHE A 150 -6.29 -5.38 15.09
CA PHE A 150 -7.09 -5.97 16.16
C PHE A 150 -6.43 -7.20 16.81
N SER A 151 -5.63 -7.96 16.05
CA SER A 151 -4.79 -9.01 16.63
C SER A 151 -3.77 -8.45 17.65
N GLY A 152 -3.14 -7.32 17.34
CA GLY A 152 -2.19 -6.64 18.23
C GLY A 152 -2.84 -5.86 19.36
N LEU A 153 -3.94 -5.16 19.09
CA LEU A 153 -4.70 -4.38 20.06
C LEU A 153 -5.42 -5.30 21.06
N GLY A 154 -6.02 -6.36 20.56
CA GLY A 154 -7.00 -7.20 21.26
C GLY A 154 -8.42 -6.68 21.02
N GLY A 155 -9.40 -7.55 21.24
CA GLY A 155 -10.81 -7.26 20.98
C GLY A 155 -11.27 -7.75 19.60
N ASP A 156 -12.55 -7.52 19.31
CA ASP A 156 -13.18 -7.93 18.07
C ASP A 156 -12.85 -6.93 16.94
N LEU A 157 -12.82 -7.44 15.71
CA LEU A 157 -12.60 -6.62 14.52
C LEU A 157 -13.73 -5.58 14.35
N ASN A 158 -13.38 -4.31 14.45
CA ASN A 158 -14.25 -3.17 14.17
C ASN A 158 -13.68 -2.41 12.96
N MET A 159 -14.03 -2.85 11.76
CA MET A 159 -13.59 -2.27 10.49
C MET A 159 -14.79 -1.74 9.72
N ILE A 160 -14.69 -0.53 9.20
CA ILE A 160 -15.70 0.05 8.30
C ILE A 160 -15.09 0.37 6.94
N ASP A 161 -15.88 0.15 5.89
CA ASP A 161 -15.57 0.66 4.54
C ASP A 161 -15.87 2.16 4.49
N VAL A 162 -14.84 2.95 4.16
CA VAL A 162 -14.96 4.41 4.06
C VAL A 162 -14.87 4.92 2.62
N SER A 163 -14.62 4.04 1.64
CA SER A 163 -14.34 4.35 0.23
C SER A 163 -13.11 5.25 0.02
N ASN A 164 -12.75 5.52 -1.24
CA ASN A 164 -11.63 6.42 -1.59
C ASN A 164 -12.06 7.90 -1.75
N ASP A 165 -13.34 8.22 -1.61
CA ASP A 165 -13.85 9.59 -1.68
C ASP A 165 -13.67 10.30 -0.33
N VAL A 166 -12.93 11.41 -0.32
CA VAL A 166 -12.60 12.17 0.89
C VAL A 166 -13.83 12.56 1.68
N THR A 167 -14.92 12.99 1.01
CA THR A 167 -16.17 13.37 1.68
C THR A 167 -16.85 12.17 2.35
N GLN A 168 -16.78 10.99 1.72
CA GLN A 168 -17.29 9.76 2.30
C GLN A 168 -16.46 9.31 3.51
N ILE A 169 -15.13 9.42 3.42
CA ILE A 169 -14.24 9.12 4.54
C ILE A 169 -14.60 9.98 5.75
N GLU A 170 -14.66 11.32 5.56
CA GLU A 170 -15.04 12.26 6.63
C GLU A 170 -16.42 11.92 7.24
N THR A 171 -17.42 11.74 6.37
CA THR A 171 -18.80 11.50 6.82
C THR A 171 -18.97 10.19 7.57
N ARG A 172 -18.38 9.10 7.06
CA ARG A 172 -18.49 7.77 7.68
C ARG A 172 -17.70 7.68 8.97
N THR A 173 -16.52 8.29 9.03
CA THR A 173 -15.72 8.39 10.24
C THR A 173 -16.44 9.17 11.33
N ALA A 174 -16.98 10.36 11.01
CA ALA A 174 -17.75 11.18 11.94
C ALA A 174 -19.01 10.44 12.46
N ALA A 175 -19.72 9.74 11.57
CA ALA A 175 -20.88 8.95 11.93
C ALA A 175 -20.52 7.79 12.88
N ALA A 176 -19.42 7.05 12.63
CA ALA A 176 -18.98 5.96 13.48
C ALA A 176 -18.60 6.45 14.89
N LEU A 177 -17.81 7.53 14.98
CA LEU A 177 -17.40 8.13 16.26
C LEU A 177 -18.59 8.71 17.05
N SER A 178 -19.57 9.27 16.34
CA SER A 178 -20.81 9.77 17.00
C SER A 178 -21.71 8.64 17.48
N ALA A 179 -21.76 7.52 16.78
CA ALA A 179 -22.57 6.36 17.13
C ALA A 179 -21.99 5.56 18.30
N ASP A 180 -20.66 5.51 18.42
CA ASP A 180 -19.95 4.87 19.52
C ASP A 180 -18.88 5.78 20.12
N PRO A 181 -19.23 6.63 21.08
CA PRO A 181 -18.28 7.51 21.77
C PRO A 181 -17.25 6.78 22.64
N SER A 182 -17.32 5.46 22.77
CA SER A 182 -16.31 4.67 23.48
C SER A 182 -15.10 4.33 22.63
N ILE A 183 -15.12 4.58 21.32
CA ILE A 183 -13.96 4.45 20.45
C ILE A 183 -12.90 5.46 20.90
N ASP A 184 -11.74 4.94 21.29
CA ASP A 184 -10.59 5.72 21.78
C ASP A 184 -9.36 5.60 20.86
N GLY A 185 -9.43 4.78 19.80
CA GLY A 185 -8.39 4.64 18.80
C GLY A 185 -8.92 4.49 17.39
N VAL A 186 -8.28 5.16 16.43
CA VAL A 186 -8.58 5.05 14.99
C VAL A 186 -7.32 4.66 14.23
N LEU A 187 -7.42 3.62 13.41
CA LEU A 187 -6.42 3.27 12.40
C LEU A 187 -6.92 3.66 11.02
N ALA A 188 -6.21 4.54 10.34
CA ALA A 188 -6.42 4.90 8.94
C ALA A 188 -5.39 4.18 8.06
N VAL A 189 -5.85 3.35 7.10
CA VAL A 189 -4.95 2.45 6.37
C VAL A 189 -4.39 3.03 5.07
N GLY A 190 -4.44 4.36 4.92
CA GLY A 190 -3.82 5.12 3.83
C GLY A 190 -3.67 6.60 4.17
N PRO A 191 -2.79 7.35 3.47
CA PRO A 191 -2.43 8.71 3.88
C PRO A 191 -3.57 9.72 3.71
N HIS A 192 -4.36 9.65 2.64
CA HIS A 192 -5.53 10.52 2.44
C HIS A 192 -6.67 10.15 3.40
N VAL A 193 -6.78 8.87 3.78
CA VAL A 193 -7.74 8.42 4.82
C VAL A 193 -7.35 9.01 6.17
N CYS A 194 -6.06 9.03 6.48
CA CYS A 194 -5.55 9.63 7.72
C CYS A 194 -5.91 11.13 7.82
N ALA A 195 -5.67 11.88 6.75
CA ALA A 195 -5.99 13.31 6.69
C ALA A 195 -7.49 13.59 6.86
N ALA A 196 -8.34 12.84 6.14
CA ALA A 196 -9.78 12.97 6.23
C ALA A 196 -10.32 12.53 7.61
N ALA A 197 -9.76 11.45 8.19
CA ALA A 197 -10.11 11.00 9.54
C ALA A 197 -9.76 12.05 10.60
N ASN A 198 -8.58 12.66 10.51
CA ASN A 198 -8.19 13.76 11.42
C ASN A 198 -9.20 14.91 11.39
N LYS A 199 -9.63 15.30 10.19
CA LYS A 199 -10.65 16.33 10.06
C LYS A 199 -11.98 15.92 10.70
N ALA A 200 -12.45 14.70 10.44
CA ALA A 200 -13.68 14.19 11.02
C ALA A 200 -13.61 14.12 12.56
N ILE A 201 -12.47 13.66 13.13
CA ILE A 201 -12.22 13.61 14.57
C ILE A 201 -12.36 15.01 15.20
N LYS A 202 -11.72 16.01 14.58
CA LYS A 202 -11.79 17.41 15.04
C LYS A 202 -13.22 17.99 14.93
N ASP A 203 -13.91 17.71 13.85
CA ASP A 203 -15.27 18.23 13.59
C ASP A 203 -16.29 17.69 14.61
N VAL A 204 -16.15 16.42 15.05
CA VAL A 204 -17.03 15.84 16.09
C VAL A 204 -16.50 16.08 17.51
N GLY A 205 -15.30 16.60 17.67
CA GLY A 205 -14.66 16.85 18.98
C GLY A 205 -14.34 15.58 19.76
N ALA A 206 -14.06 14.47 19.06
CA ALA A 206 -13.65 13.22 19.70
C ALA A 206 -12.19 13.28 20.17
N ASP A 207 -11.90 12.69 21.33
CA ASP A 207 -10.54 12.52 21.85
C ASP A 207 -10.10 11.08 21.58
N VAL A 208 -9.45 10.86 20.42
CA VAL A 208 -9.05 9.53 19.97
C VAL A 208 -7.60 9.51 19.54
N HIS A 209 -6.93 8.41 19.79
CA HIS A 209 -5.59 8.12 19.29
C HIS A 209 -5.65 7.78 17.81
N LEU A 210 -5.17 8.68 16.95
CA LEU A 210 -5.10 8.47 15.50
C LEU A 210 -3.75 7.87 15.11
N SER A 211 -3.78 6.71 14.46
CA SER A 211 -2.62 6.05 13.83
C SER A 211 -2.88 5.82 12.35
N CYS A 212 -1.82 5.85 11.55
CA CYS A 212 -1.94 5.90 10.10
C CYS A 212 -1.01 4.90 9.41
N PHE A 213 -1.28 4.66 8.15
CA PHE A 213 -0.36 4.05 7.20
C PHE A 213 0.06 5.07 6.16
N ASP A 214 1.29 4.91 5.73
CA ASP A 214 1.96 5.64 4.67
C ASP A 214 2.34 7.09 5.00
N LEU A 215 3.25 7.60 4.22
CA LEU A 215 3.81 8.94 4.37
C LEU A 215 3.24 9.85 3.29
N SER A 216 2.83 11.03 3.71
CA SER A 216 2.61 12.18 2.85
C SER A 216 3.07 13.45 3.60
N PRO A 217 3.30 14.56 2.91
CA PRO A 217 3.60 15.82 3.60
C PRO A 217 2.56 16.16 4.68
N GLU A 218 1.28 15.98 4.38
CA GLU A 218 0.18 16.26 5.30
C GLU A 218 0.21 15.35 6.55
N VAL A 219 0.48 14.04 6.38
CA VAL A 219 0.62 13.12 7.52
C VAL A 219 1.83 13.50 8.38
N MET A 220 2.93 13.97 7.78
CA MET A 220 4.09 14.46 8.52
C MET A 220 3.76 15.71 9.34
N ASP A 221 3.01 16.64 8.78
CA ASP A 221 2.56 17.83 9.50
C ASP A 221 1.65 17.45 10.68
N MET A 222 0.75 16.50 10.50
CA MET A 222 -0.12 15.99 11.56
C MET A 222 0.66 15.34 12.70
N ILE A 223 1.66 14.54 12.41
CA ILE A 223 2.52 13.91 13.44
C ILE A 223 3.29 15.00 14.21
N GLN A 224 3.84 15.99 13.50
CA GLN A 224 4.58 17.07 14.13
C GLN A 224 3.69 17.99 14.99
N ALA A 225 2.41 18.13 14.61
CA ALA A 225 1.41 18.88 15.38
C ALA A 225 0.84 18.09 16.58
N GLY A 226 1.08 16.77 16.63
CA GLY A 226 0.47 15.88 17.63
C GLY A 226 -0.96 15.44 17.32
N ASP A 227 -1.43 15.69 16.11
CA ASP A 227 -2.75 15.27 15.61
C ASP A 227 -2.81 13.78 15.27
N ALA A 228 -1.68 13.17 14.91
CA ALA A 228 -1.53 11.73 14.73
C ALA A 228 -0.36 11.22 15.58
N ALA A 229 -0.53 10.08 16.20
CA ALA A 229 0.48 9.48 17.09
C ALA A 229 1.66 8.90 16.31
N PHE A 230 1.36 8.17 15.24
CA PHE A 230 2.36 7.59 14.34
C PHE A 230 1.76 7.23 12.99
N THR A 231 2.65 7.01 12.02
CA THR A 231 2.32 6.35 10.76
C THR A 231 3.28 5.19 10.50
N ILE A 232 2.83 4.22 9.70
CA ILE A 232 3.66 3.10 9.25
C ILE A 232 4.13 3.39 7.84
N ASP A 233 5.45 3.43 7.67
CA ASP A 233 6.13 3.60 6.39
C ASP A 233 6.43 2.24 5.78
N GLN A 234 5.91 1.99 4.61
CA GLN A 234 6.20 0.80 3.81
C GLN A 234 7.18 1.07 2.65
N GLN A 235 7.84 2.20 2.64
CA GLN A 235 8.87 2.58 1.67
C GLN A 235 8.39 2.49 0.20
N GLN A 236 7.48 3.34 -0.19
CA GLN A 236 6.80 3.36 -1.49
C GLN A 236 7.79 3.31 -2.67
N ARG A 237 8.86 4.14 -2.62
CA ARG A 237 9.86 4.17 -3.68
C ARG A 237 10.58 2.83 -3.83
N LEU A 238 10.86 2.13 -2.73
CA LEU A 238 11.48 0.80 -2.77
C LEU A 238 10.58 -0.20 -3.48
N GLN A 239 9.27 -0.16 -3.23
CA GLN A 239 8.29 -1.02 -3.89
C GLN A 239 8.23 -0.79 -5.41
N GLY A 240 8.50 0.42 -5.89
CA GLY A 240 8.64 0.70 -7.31
C GLY A 240 10.01 0.32 -7.87
N TYR A 241 11.08 0.57 -7.12
CA TYR A 241 12.46 0.42 -7.55
C TYR A 241 12.90 -1.05 -7.65
N MET A 242 12.67 -1.80 -6.57
CA MET A 242 13.21 -3.16 -6.46
C MET A 242 12.65 -4.15 -7.49
N PRO A 243 11.35 -4.13 -7.86
CA PRO A 243 10.84 -5.03 -8.89
C PRO A 243 11.57 -4.91 -10.23
N VAL A 244 11.91 -3.68 -10.66
CA VAL A 244 12.66 -3.44 -11.90
C VAL A 244 14.06 -4.06 -11.80
N ILE A 245 14.76 -3.87 -10.69
CA ILE A 245 16.09 -4.43 -10.45
C ILE A 245 16.04 -5.97 -10.39
N VAL A 246 15.02 -6.53 -9.74
CA VAL A 246 14.82 -7.99 -9.66
C VAL A 246 14.64 -8.59 -11.05
N LEU A 247 13.79 -7.99 -11.89
CA LEU A 247 13.56 -8.46 -13.26
C LEU A 247 14.81 -8.34 -14.12
N HIS A 248 15.54 -7.23 -14.01
CA HIS A 248 16.83 -7.05 -14.68
C HIS A 248 17.85 -8.14 -14.30
N LEU A 249 18.00 -8.39 -12.99
CA LEU A 249 18.92 -9.44 -12.52
C LEU A 249 18.46 -10.83 -12.97
N TYR A 250 17.17 -11.11 -12.96
CA TYR A 250 16.61 -12.35 -13.48
C TYR A 250 16.98 -12.55 -14.95
N ASN A 251 16.75 -11.55 -15.78
CA ASN A 251 17.01 -11.62 -17.22
C ASN A 251 18.50 -11.73 -17.56
N THR A 252 19.35 -11.05 -16.80
CA THR A 252 20.80 -10.95 -17.09
C THR A 252 21.64 -11.98 -16.35
N ASN A 253 21.10 -12.69 -15.37
CA ASN A 253 21.82 -13.66 -14.52
C ASN A 253 21.21 -15.07 -14.59
N ALA A 254 20.85 -15.52 -15.78
CA ALA A 254 20.37 -16.88 -16.05
C ALA A 254 19.18 -17.33 -15.16
N GLY A 255 18.25 -16.42 -14.86
CA GLY A 255 17.06 -16.69 -14.07
C GLY A 255 17.29 -16.83 -12.56
N MET A 256 18.43 -16.42 -12.05
CA MET A 256 18.69 -16.45 -10.59
C MET A 256 18.01 -15.28 -9.89
N LEU A 257 17.36 -15.59 -8.77
CA LEU A 257 16.65 -14.65 -7.90
C LEU A 257 17.16 -14.70 -6.46
N PRO A 258 16.91 -13.66 -5.65
CA PRO A 258 16.98 -13.78 -4.19
C PRO A 258 16.12 -14.95 -3.70
N GLY A 259 16.52 -15.61 -2.62
CA GLY A 259 15.83 -16.80 -2.12
C GLY A 259 14.49 -16.54 -1.41
N ALA A 260 14.02 -15.27 -1.33
CA ALA A 260 12.80 -14.87 -0.63
C ALA A 260 12.25 -13.57 -1.20
N ASN A 261 10.98 -13.29 -0.85
CA ASN A 261 10.34 -12.00 -1.10
C ASN A 261 11.11 -10.85 -0.44
N ILE A 262 10.99 -9.64 -0.98
CA ILE A 262 11.67 -8.45 -0.47
C ILE A 262 10.70 -7.64 0.37
N PRO A 263 10.82 -7.66 1.72
CA PRO A 263 9.97 -6.85 2.58
C PRO A 263 10.37 -5.36 2.51
N SER A 264 9.36 -4.48 2.38
CA SER A 264 9.56 -3.04 2.30
C SER A 264 9.26 -2.27 3.59
N GLY A 265 8.78 -2.96 4.62
CA GLY A 265 8.37 -2.41 5.93
C GLY A 265 8.06 -3.53 6.93
N PRO A 266 7.36 -3.20 8.02
CA PRO A 266 6.93 -1.88 8.47
C PRO A 266 8.03 -1.07 9.18
N GLY A 267 8.09 0.21 8.89
CA GLY A 267 8.83 1.20 9.65
C GLY A 267 7.89 2.15 10.39
N PHE A 268 8.21 2.54 11.64
CA PHE A 268 7.39 3.50 12.37
C PHE A 268 7.96 4.92 12.24
N VAL A 269 7.08 5.87 11.93
CA VAL A 269 7.37 7.29 11.94
C VAL A 269 6.44 7.97 12.94
N ASP A 270 7.03 8.68 13.90
CA ASP A 270 6.35 9.40 14.97
C ASP A 270 7.08 10.73 15.27
N ALA A 271 6.65 11.45 16.30
CA ALA A 271 7.23 12.74 16.66
C ALA A 271 8.75 12.68 16.90
N SER A 272 9.31 11.52 17.27
CA SER A 272 10.74 11.38 17.56
C SER A 272 11.63 11.38 16.32
N ASN A 273 11.09 10.98 15.16
CA ASN A 273 11.84 10.84 13.90
C ASN A 273 11.20 11.54 12.69
N ALA A 274 9.98 12.06 12.80
CA ALA A 274 9.26 12.70 11.70
C ALA A 274 10.07 13.80 11.02
N ALA A 275 10.80 14.63 11.79
CA ALA A 275 11.62 15.69 11.24
C ALA A 275 12.72 15.20 10.28
N SER A 276 13.26 13.99 10.50
CA SER A 276 14.31 13.41 9.66
C SER A 276 13.78 12.86 8.34
N VAL A 277 12.50 12.51 8.26
CA VAL A 277 11.88 11.91 7.07
C VAL A 277 10.93 12.87 6.33
N ALA A 278 10.52 13.96 6.95
CA ALA A 278 9.52 14.88 6.39
C ALA A 278 9.88 15.39 4.98
N SER A 279 11.17 15.69 4.71
CA SER A 279 11.62 16.11 3.39
C SER A 279 11.59 15.01 2.32
N GLN A 280 11.38 13.76 2.72
CA GLN A 280 11.31 12.59 1.84
C GLN A 280 9.88 12.13 1.58
N ALA A 281 8.93 12.55 2.44
CA ALA A 281 7.52 12.20 2.31
C ALA A 281 6.93 12.77 1.01
N GLY A 282 6.26 11.89 0.22
CA GLY A 282 5.76 12.24 -1.11
C GLY A 282 6.84 12.41 -2.21
N VAL A 283 8.12 12.20 -1.89
CA VAL A 283 9.24 12.31 -2.85
C VAL A 283 9.97 10.97 -3.02
N ASN A 284 10.43 10.39 -1.93
CA ASN A 284 11.16 9.12 -1.90
C ASN A 284 10.56 8.11 -0.91
N ARG A 285 9.60 8.57 -0.11
CA ARG A 285 8.93 7.73 0.90
C ARG A 285 7.47 8.13 1.04
#